data_7f6d3c956490fd1fc137ead5edaff305
#
_entry.id   7f6d3c956490fd1fc137ead5edaff305
#
_cell.length_a   1.000
_cell.length_b   1.000
_cell.length_c   1.000
_cell.angle_alpha   90.00
_cell.angle_beta   90.00
_cell.angle_gamma   90.00
#
_symmetry.space_group_name_H-M   'P 1'
#
loop_
_entity.id
_entity.type
_entity.pdbx_description
1 polymer ?
#
loop_
_entity_poly.entity_id
_entity_poly.type
_entity_poly.pdbx_seq_one_letter_code
_entity_poly.pdbx_strand_id
1 'polypeptide(L)'
;MTVPAAAANPEAARKFRLSFLFWMTLAMCFFVFGGFGMTYLFPLTRGTFPPAPAIVHLHGLMFFSWMILLVVQTGLVSSGNVKLHRSLGTYGIAHAAVVIYTG
;
A
#
# COMPACT_ATOMS: atom_id res chain seq x y z
N MET A 1 -30.29 21.25 -12.44
CA MET A 1 -29.52 20.28 -11.66
C MET A 1 -28.47 21.01 -10.86
N THR A 2 -28.64 21.03 -9.57
CA THR A 2 -27.69 21.72 -8.69
C THR A 2 -26.53 20.81 -8.33
N VAL A 3 -25.31 21.28 -8.56
CA VAL A 3 -24.09 20.58 -8.18
C VAL A 3 -23.87 20.82 -6.69
N PRO A 4 -23.57 19.78 -5.89
CA PRO A 4 -23.23 19.98 -4.48
C PRO A 4 -22.05 20.94 -4.33
N ALA A 5 -22.07 21.75 -3.28
CA ALA A 5 -21.02 22.75 -3.04
C ALA A 5 -19.61 22.13 -2.99
N ALA A 6 -19.49 20.93 -2.43
CA ALA A 6 -18.21 20.22 -2.39
C ALA A 6 -17.71 19.82 -3.78
N ALA A 7 -18.62 19.46 -4.70
CA ALA A 7 -18.25 19.12 -6.08
C ALA A 7 -17.97 20.36 -6.92
N ALA A 8 -18.58 21.51 -6.56
CA ALA A 8 -18.32 22.79 -7.24
C ALA A 8 -16.99 23.40 -6.83
N ASN A 9 -16.43 23.04 -5.67
CA ASN A 9 -15.14 23.53 -5.18
C ASN A 9 -14.04 22.52 -5.53
N PRO A 10 -13.13 22.86 -6.47
CA PRO A 10 -12.07 21.93 -6.88
C PRO A 10 -11.17 21.47 -5.72
N GLU A 11 -10.92 22.37 -4.78
CA GLU A 11 -10.05 22.08 -3.64
C GLU A 11 -10.70 21.08 -2.68
N ALA A 12 -11.99 21.26 -2.38
CA ALA A 12 -12.75 20.33 -1.54
C ALA A 12 -12.89 18.96 -2.21
N ALA A 13 -13.14 18.92 -3.51
CA ALA A 13 -13.24 17.71 -4.29
C ALA A 13 -11.90 16.95 -4.30
N ARG A 14 -10.79 17.68 -4.41
CA ARG A 14 -9.45 17.12 -4.36
C ARG A 14 -9.17 16.49 -3.00
N LYS A 15 -9.44 17.20 -1.91
CA LYS A 15 -9.30 16.69 -0.54
C LYS A 15 -10.10 15.42 -0.32
N PHE A 16 -11.34 15.42 -0.78
CA PHE A 16 -12.22 14.25 -0.67
C PHE A 16 -11.63 13.04 -1.39
N ARG A 17 -11.15 13.22 -2.63
CA ARG A 17 -10.54 12.12 -3.40
C ARG A 17 -9.29 11.58 -2.75
N LEU A 18 -8.42 12.45 -2.25
CA LEU A 18 -7.17 12.04 -1.58
C LEU A 18 -7.47 11.29 -0.29
N SER A 19 -8.42 11.76 0.53
CA SER A 19 -8.87 11.06 1.72
C SER A 19 -9.47 9.70 1.39
N PHE A 20 -10.29 9.64 0.35
CA PHE A 20 -10.92 8.40 -0.10
C PHE A 20 -9.86 7.37 -0.52
N LEU A 21 -8.88 7.79 -1.30
CA LEU A 21 -7.79 6.92 -1.75
C LEU A 21 -6.97 6.41 -0.56
N PHE A 22 -6.68 7.28 0.41
CA PHE A 22 -5.96 6.89 1.61
C PHE A 22 -6.72 5.83 2.40
N TRP A 23 -8.02 6.04 2.62
CA TRP A 23 -8.85 5.08 3.36
C TRP A 23 -9.01 3.76 2.61
N MET A 24 -9.15 3.81 1.29
CA MET A 24 -9.17 2.58 0.47
C MET A 24 -7.87 1.81 0.59
N THR A 25 -6.74 2.50 0.57
CA THR A 25 -5.43 1.87 0.73
C THR A 25 -5.31 1.21 2.11
N LEU A 26 -5.78 1.88 3.17
CA LEU A 26 -5.81 1.29 4.50
C LEU A 26 -6.69 0.04 4.57
N ALA A 27 -7.86 0.07 3.92
CA ALA A 27 -8.74 -1.08 3.86
C ALA A 27 -8.08 -2.27 3.14
N MET A 28 -7.44 -2.00 2.01
CA MET A 28 -6.68 -3.01 1.27
C MET A 28 -5.57 -3.60 2.13
N CYS A 29 -4.81 -2.75 2.82
CA CYS A 29 -3.75 -3.20 3.72
C CYS A 29 -4.30 -4.07 4.84
N PHE A 30 -5.44 -3.70 5.42
CA PHE A 30 -6.07 -4.48 6.46
C PHE A 30 -6.40 -5.89 5.98
N PHE A 31 -7.00 -6.03 4.80
CA PHE A 31 -7.32 -7.34 4.24
C PHE A 31 -6.07 -8.14 3.87
N VAL A 32 -5.09 -7.48 3.26
CA VAL A 32 -3.85 -8.15 2.83
C VAL A 32 -3.05 -8.61 4.06
N PHE A 33 -2.81 -7.72 5.01
CA PHE A 33 -2.04 -8.09 6.22
C PHE A 33 -2.79 -9.08 7.09
N GLY A 34 -4.12 -8.95 7.18
CA GLY A 34 -4.93 -9.92 7.91
C GLY A 34 -4.86 -11.31 7.29
N GLY A 35 -5.02 -11.41 5.97
CA GLY A 35 -4.92 -12.67 5.25
C GLY A 35 -3.53 -13.29 5.36
N PHE A 36 -2.49 -12.52 5.10
CA PHE A 36 -1.11 -13.00 5.23
C PHE A 36 -0.75 -13.31 6.67
N GLY A 37 -1.25 -12.53 7.63
CA GLY A 37 -1.03 -12.82 9.04
C GLY A 37 -1.54 -14.20 9.41
N MET A 38 -2.74 -14.56 8.94
CA MET A 38 -3.34 -15.85 9.25
C MET A 38 -2.74 -17.00 8.46
N THR A 39 -2.32 -16.77 7.21
CA THR A 39 -1.85 -17.85 6.33
C THR A 39 -0.34 -18.00 6.30
N TYR A 40 0.41 -16.96 6.67
CA TYR A 40 1.87 -16.95 6.61
C TYR A 40 2.49 -16.73 7.99
N LEU A 41 2.19 -15.59 8.63
CA LEU A 41 2.86 -15.22 9.88
C LEU A 41 2.45 -16.12 11.04
N PHE A 42 1.18 -16.45 11.15
CA PHE A 42 0.69 -17.28 12.25
C PHE A 42 1.26 -18.71 12.17
N PRO A 43 1.19 -19.42 11.03
CA PRO A 43 1.83 -20.72 10.91
C PRO A 43 3.36 -20.65 11.09
N LEU A 44 3.99 -19.59 10.60
CA LEU A 44 5.44 -19.41 10.70
C LEU A 44 5.87 -19.29 12.17
N THR A 45 5.14 -18.51 12.97
CA THR A 45 5.46 -18.34 14.40
C THR A 45 5.17 -19.59 15.20
N ARG A 46 4.22 -20.41 14.77
CA ARG A 46 3.90 -21.69 15.43
C ARG A 46 4.77 -22.86 14.95
N GLY A 47 5.61 -22.64 13.96
CA GLY A 47 6.43 -23.71 13.40
C GLY A 47 5.65 -24.71 12.54
N THR A 48 4.40 -24.41 12.20
CA THR A 48 3.54 -25.26 11.35
C THR A 48 3.59 -24.90 9.88
N PHE A 49 4.36 -23.86 9.52
CA PHE A 49 4.47 -23.42 8.14
C PHE A 49 5.26 -24.46 7.34
N PRO A 50 4.72 -24.93 6.18
CA PRO A 50 5.42 -25.91 5.36
C PRO A 50 6.77 -25.37 4.87
N PRO A 51 7.77 -26.25 4.67
CA PRO A 51 9.05 -25.82 4.10
C PRO A 51 8.81 -25.14 2.75
N ALA A 52 9.38 -23.94 2.58
CA ALA A 52 9.27 -23.15 1.37
C ALA A 52 10.64 -22.63 0.95
N PRO A 53 10.89 -22.45 -0.38
CA PRO A 53 12.14 -21.84 -0.83
C PRO A 53 12.32 -20.44 -0.25
N ALA A 54 13.58 -20.03 -0.07
CA ALA A 54 13.90 -18.70 0.45
C ALA A 54 13.30 -17.57 -0.39
N ILE A 55 13.10 -17.80 -1.70
CA ILE A 55 12.50 -16.81 -2.60
C ILE A 55 11.06 -16.47 -2.20
N VAL A 56 10.32 -17.42 -1.65
CA VAL A 56 8.94 -17.18 -1.18
C VAL A 56 8.95 -16.19 -0.01
N HIS A 57 9.87 -16.37 0.93
CA HIS A 57 10.01 -15.45 2.07
C HIS A 57 10.49 -14.07 1.62
N LEU A 58 11.42 -14.02 0.67
CA LEU A 58 11.92 -12.77 0.12
C LEU A 58 10.80 -12.02 -0.61
N HIS A 59 10.03 -12.72 -1.44
CA HIS A 59 8.89 -12.12 -2.15
C HIS A 59 7.85 -11.58 -1.16
N GLY A 60 7.53 -12.35 -0.12
CA GLY A 60 6.59 -11.91 0.92
C GLY A 60 7.08 -10.63 1.61
N LEU A 61 8.36 -10.56 1.97
CA LEU A 61 8.96 -9.38 2.59
C LEU A 61 8.89 -8.17 1.65
N MET A 62 9.23 -8.37 0.37
CA MET A 62 9.17 -7.30 -0.63
C MET A 62 7.74 -6.83 -0.87
N PHE A 63 6.77 -7.75 -0.87
CA PHE A 63 5.37 -7.41 -1.02
C PHE A 63 4.84 -6.61 0.18
N PHE A 64 5.17 -7.02 1.40
CA PHE A 64 4.80 -6.26 2.59
C PHE A 64 5.42 -4.86 2.58
N SER A 65 6.69 -4.75 2.19
CA SER A 65 7.36 -3.45 2.04
C SER A 65 6.65 -2.58 1.01
N TRP A 66 6.20 -3.18 -0.09
CA TRP A 66 5.43 -2.50 -1.12
C TRP A 66 4.12 -1.94 -0.56
N MET A 67 3.40 -2.71 0.24
CA MET A 67 2.16 -2.27 0.86
C MET A 67 2.39 -1.09 1.82
N ILE A 68 3.46 -1.14 2.61
CA ILE A 68 3.85 -0.04 3.50
C ILE A 68 4.17 1.21 2.68
N LEU A 69 4.92 1.05 1.60
CA LEU A 69 5.25 2.15 0.69
C LEU A 69 3.99 2.78 0.11
N LEU A 70 3.01 1.96 -0.27
CA LEU A 70 1.75 2.43 -0.82
C LEU A 70 0.98 3.29 0.19
N VAL A 71 0.91 2.87 1.45
CA VAL A 71 0.28 3.65 2.52
C VAL A 71 1.02 4.97 2.73
N VAL A 72 2.34 4.93 2.78
CA VAL A 72 3.16 6.14 2.94
C VAL A 72 2.93 7.10 1.78
N GLN A 73 2.93 6.59 0.55
CA GLN A 73 2.73 7.41 -0.65
C GLN A 73 1.36 8.09 -0.66
N THR A 74 0.30 7.37 -0.35
CA THR A 74 -1.04 7.96 -0.29
C THR A 74 -1.16 8.97 0.85
N GLY A 75 -0.51 8.72 1.98
CA GLY A 75 -0.44 9.66 3.09
C GLY A 75 0.30 10.94 2.73
N LEU A 76 1.40 10.83 2.00
CA LEU A 76 2.17 11.99 1.55
C LEU A 76 1.38 12.87 0.60
N VAL A 77 0.65 12.28 -0.34
CA VAL A 77 -0.21 13.03 -1.26
C VAL A 77 -1.35 13.71 -0.49
N SER A 78 -1.97 13.00 0.45
CA SER A 78 -3.06 13.53 1.26
C SER A 78 -2.60 14.70 2.14
N SER A 79 -1.36 14.67 2.63
CA SER A 79 -0.80 15.75 3.46
C SER A 79 -0.20 16.88 2.63
N GLY A 80 -0.16 16.76 1.30
CA GLY A 80 0.37 17.77 0.40
C GLY A 80 1.88 17.71 0.18
N ASN A 81 2.57 16.70 0.70
CA ASN A 81 4.02 16.56 0.54
C ASN A 81 4.35 15.84 -0.78
N VAL A 82 4.10 16.53 -1.89
CA VAL A 82 4.25 15.97 -3.24
C VAL A 82 5.73 15.74 -3.59
N LYS A 83 6.62 16.59 -3.06
CA LYS A 83 8.05 16.47 -3.34
C LYS A 83 8.61 15.14 -2.83
N LEU A 84 8.29 14.77 -1.60
CA LEU A 84 8.71 13.51 -1.00
C LEU A 84 8.01 12.33 -1.67
N HIS A 85 6.73 12.49 -2.03
CA HIS A 85 5.98 11.51 -2.79
C HIS A 85 6.69 11.16 -4.11
N ARG A 86 7.18 12.16 -4.84
CA ARG A 86 7.90 11.95 -6.11
C ARG A 86 9.23 11.21 -5.89
N SER A 87 9.97 11.59 -4.85
CA SER A 87 11.26 10.96 -4.53
C SER A 87 11.08 9.49 -4.19
N LEU A 88 10.11 9.18 -3.33
CA LEU A 88 9.80 7.80 -2.97
C LEU A 88 9.18 7.03 -4.14
N GLY A 89 8.44 7.70 -5.02
CA GLY A 89 7.88 7.09 -6.22
C GLY A 89 8.96 6.58 -7.17
N THR A 90 10.04 7.32 -7.32
CA THR A 90 11.19 6.88 -8.12
C THR A 90 11.81 5.60 -7.54
N TYR A 91 11.98 5.55 -6.22
CA TYR A 91 12.40 4.33 -5.55
C TYR A 91 11.38 3.21 -5.74
N GLY A 92 10.09 3.53 -5.67
CA GLY A 92 8.99 2.58 -5.81
C GLY A 92 9.00 1.83 -7.14
N ILE A 93 9.45 2.47 -8.21
CA ILE A 93 9.55 1.82 -9.52
C ILE A 93 10.54 0.64 -9.45
N ALA A 94 11.71 0.86 -8.85
CA ALA A 94 12.71 -0.19 -8.68
C ALA A 94 12.18 -1.28 -7.73
N HIS A 95 11.49 -0.89 -6.66
CA HIS A 95 10.89 -1.82 -5.71
C HIS A 95 9.84 -2.71 -6.37
N ALA A 96 8.98 -2.11 -7.20
CA ALA A 96 7.97 -2.85 -7.96
C ALA A 96 8.61 -3.88 -8.90
N ALA A 97 9.70 -3.51 -9.56
CA ALA A 97 10.44 -4.43 -10.43
C ALA A 97 10.95 -5.64 -9.65
N VAL A 98 11.46 -5.43 -8.43
CA VAL A 98 11.91 -6.53 -7.56
C VAL A 98 10.74 -7.43 -7.15
N VAL A 99 9.60 -6.85 -6.78
CA VAL A 99 8.40 -7.60 -6.42
C VAL A 99 7.96 -8.50 -7.57
N ILE A 100 7.92 -7.97 -8.78
CA ILE A 100 7.53 -8.72 -9.97
C ILE A 100 8.56 -9.82 -10.27
N TYR A 101 9.84 -9.50 -10.15
CA TYR A 101 10.92 -10.47 -10.43
C TYR A 101 10.91 -11.64 -9.46
N THR A 102 10.64 -11.39 -8.18
CA THR A 102 10.63 -12.44 -7.14
C THR A 102 9.33 -13.25 -7.13
N GLY A 103 8.27 -12.70 -7.69
CA GLY A 103 6.98 -13.41 -7.79
C GLY A 103 6.87 -14.17 -9.07
#